data_d531c6aa884d8f70a9dacd7e315bb510
#
_entry.id   d531c6aa884d8f70a9dacd7e315bb510
#
_cell.length_a   1.000
_cell.length_b   1.000
_cell.length_c   1.000
_cell.angle_alpha   90.00
_cell.angle_beta   90.00
_cell.angle_gamma   90.00
#
_symmetry.space_group_name_H-M   'P 1'
#
loop_
_entity.id
_entity.type
_entity.pdbx_description
1 polymer ?
#
loop_
_entity_poly.entity_id
_entity_poly.type
_entity_poly.pdbx_seq_one_letter_code
_entity_poly.pdbx_strand_id
1 'polypeptide(L)'
;MSPRRKLSDARRRQILKAAVQVIAEKGLCDTGIKDVADQAGTSPALVIYYFGKKDVLLAEALSFADERFYAQTAGAVAALASARDRLVELVRCSCSVGEAEDDFDEWVLWLDLWARAPRDPDVARDRAAMDRRWRATIAEIVRAGQATGEFAALDADVFALRLGALIDGLAIQVVLHDPEVSRERMFELCMDTCARELGFSWTTENQAAVTQAVRRSAPDGRAAG
;
A
#
# COMPACT_ATOMS: atom_id res chain seq x y z
N MET A 1 -5.40 0.88 -28.83
CA MET A 1 -3.96 1.14 -28.52
C MET A 1 -3.08 0.34 -29.47
N SER A 2 -2.04 0.97 -30.08
CA SER A 2 -1.09 0.30 -30.98
C SER A 2 -0.28 -0.78 -30.24
N PRO A 3 0.06 -1.93 -30.88
CA PRO A 3 0.90 -2.98 -30.28
C PRO A 3 2.25 -2.45 -29.75
N ARG A 4 2.84 -1.48 -30.45
CA ARG A 4 4.11 -0.83 -30.07
C ARG A 4 4.00 -0.05 -28.76
N ARG A 5 2.87 0.60 -28.49
CA ARG A 5 2.59 1.33 -27.25
C ARG A 5 2.39 0.36 -26.09
N LYS A 6 1.69 -0.76 -26.29
CA LYS A 6 1.52 -1.80 -25.25
C LYS A 6 2.85 -2.43 -24.81
N LEU A 7 3.76 -2.68 -25.75
CA LEU A 7 5.11 -3.20 -25.45
C LEU A 7 5.95 -2.18 -24.69
N SER A 8 5.85 -0.89 -25.04
CA SER A 8 6.52 0.21 -24.31
C SER A 8 6.01 0.31 -22.88
N ASP A 9 4.69 0.26 -22.66
CA ASP A 9 4.07 0.35 -21.34
C ASP A 9 4.40 -0.88 -20.45
N ALA A 10 4.47 -2.07 -21.05
CA ALA A 10 4.87 -3.28 -20.35
C ALA A 10 6.34 -3.22 -19.89
N ARG A 11 7.25 -2.75 -20.77
CA ARG A 11 8.66 -2.59 -20.45
C ARG A 11 8.87 -1.54 -19.37
N ARG A 12 8.16 -0.42 -19.44
CA ARG A 12 8.22 0.63 -18.43
C ARG A 12 7.79 0.11 -17.05
N ARG A 13 6.69 -0.66 -16.99
CA ARG A 13 6.24 -1.31 -15.74
C ARG A 13 7.23 -2.33 -15.21
N GLN A 14 7.90 -3.11 -16.08
CA GLN A 14 8.95 -4.04 -15.67
C GLN A 14 10.11 -3.31 -14.99
N ILE A 15 10.55 -2.17 -15.54
CA ILE A 15 11.63 -1.36 -14.95
C ILE A 15 11.17 -0.76 -13.61
N LEU A 16 9.94 -0.26 -13.51
CA LEU A 16 9.40 0.28 -12.24
C LEU A 16 9.31 -0.81 -11.16
N LYS A 17 8.84 -2.03 -11.52
CA LYS A 17 8.83 -3.17 -10.57
C LYS A 17 10.23 -3.48 -10.07
N ALA A 18 11.20 -3.55 -10.96
CA ALA A 18 12.61 -3.77 -10.59
C ALA A 18 13.16 -2.62 -9.72
N ALA A 19 12.80 -1.37 -10.02
CA ALA A 19 13.21 -0.22 -9.20
C ALA A 19 12.67 -0.31 -7.78
N VAL A 20 11.39 -0.68 -7.60
CA VAL A 20 10.77 -0.90 -6.28
C VAL A 20 11.55 -1.97 -5.49
N GLN A 21 11.88 -3.11 -6.11
CA GLN A 21 12.65 -4.18 -5.47
C GLN A 21 14.04 -3.72 -5.04
N VAL A 22 14.79 -3.07 -5.94
CA VAL A 22 16.13 -2.57 -5.62
C VAL A 22 16.12 -1.50 -4.52
N ILE A 23 15.10 -0.63 -4.51
CA ILE A 23 14.95 0.37 -3.44
C ILE A 23 14.70 -0.31 -2.10
N ALA A 24 13.83 -1.32 -2.06
CA ALA A 24 13.55 -2.07 -0.83
C ALA A 24 14.78 -2.82 -0.28
N GLU A 25 15.67 -3.30 -1.17
CA GLU A 25 16.88 -4.01 -0.78
C GLU A 25 18.03 -3.09 -0.35
N LYS A 26 18.24 -1.98 -1.07
CA LYS A 26 19.42 -1.12 -0.93
C LYS A 26 19.14 0.24 -0.32
N GLY A 27 17.89 0.61 -0.24
CA GLY A 27 17.45 1.97 0.09
C GLY A 27 17.47 2.91 -1.12
N LEU A 28 16.71 3.99 -1.00
CA LEU A 28 16.51 4.97 -2.09
C LEU A 28 17.82 5.69 -2.48
N CYS A 29 18.69 5.99 -1.49
CA CYS A 29 19.94 6.71 -1.71
C CYS A 29 20.94 5.87 -2.51
N ASP A 30 21.06 4.57 -2.20
CA ASP A 30 22.07 3.67 -2.77
C ASP A 30 21.60 2.99 -4.06
N THR A 31 20.32 3.11 -4.40
CA THR A 31 19.78 2.60 -5.66
C THR A 31 20.33 3.37 -6.85
N GLY A 32 21.03 2.69 -7.76
CA GLY A 32 21.56 3.26 -9.01
C GLY A 32 20.79 2.79 -10.25
N ILE A 33 20.91 3.55 -11.37
CA ILE A 33 20.30 3.14 -12.65
C ILE A 33 20.81 1.78 -13.11
N LYS A 34 22.10 1.47 -12.84
CA LYS A 34 22.68 0.19 -13.18
C LYS A 34 22.03 -0.95 -12.41
N ASP A 35 21.83 -0.79 -11.10
CA ASP A 35 21.21 -1.81 -10.26
C ASP A 35 19.80 -2.14 -10.76
N VAL A 36 19.01 -1.10 -11.08
CA VAL A 36 17.67 -1.26 -11.64
C VAL A 36 17.70 -1.92 -13.02
N ALA A 37 18.68 -1.59 -13.87
CA ALA A 37 18.83 -2.21 -15.18
C ALA A 37 19.17 -3.70 -15.07
N ASP A 38 20.10 -4.05 -14.19
CA ASP A 38 20.47 -5.42 -13.92
C ASP A 38 19.30 -6.25 -13.39
N GLN A 39 18.55 -5.72 -12.41
CA GLN A 39 17.34 -6.35 -11.85
C GLN A 39 16.22 -6.49 -12.89
N ALA A 40 16.05 -5.51 -13.78
CA ALA A 40 15.04 -5.54 -14.84
C ALA A 40 15.44 -6.41 -16.05
N GLY A 41 16.65 -6.98 -16.07
CA GLY A 41 17.17 -7.71 -17.23
C GLY A 41 17.27 -6.83 -18.47
N THR A 42 17.77 -5.59 -18.33
CA THR A 42 17.84 -4.61 -19.41
C THR A 42 19.15 -3.80 -19.35
N SER A 43 19.32 -2.84 -20.27
CA SER A 43 20.48 -1.98 -20.27
C SER A 43 20.25 -0.66 -19.53
N PRO A 44 21.28 -0.06 -18.88
CA PRO A 44 21.18 1.27 -18.30
C PRO A 44 20.72 2.33 -19.31
N ALA A 45 21.14 2.21 -20.56
CA ALA A 45 20.72 3.12 -21.64
C ALA A 45 19.20 3.08 -21.88
N LEU A 46 18.58 1.88 -21.77
CA LEU A 46 17.14 1.75 -21.93
C LEU A 46 16.39 2.33 -20.73
N VAL A 47 16.91 2.17 -19.50
CA VAL A 47 16.35 2.82 -18.31
C VAL A 47 16.37 4.34 -18.47
N ILE A 48 17.51 4.91 -18.90
CA ILE A 48 17.66 6.35 -19.16
C ILE A 48 16.70 6.80 -20.28
N TYR A 49 16.51 6.01 -21.31
CA TYR A 49 15.55 6.29 -22.39
C TYR A 49 14.12 6.48 -21.87
N TYR A 50 13.67 5.64 -20.90
CA TYR A 50 12.32 5.73 -20.36
C TYR A 50 12.13 6.81 -19.29
N PHE A 51 13.15 7.08 -18.48
CA PHE A 51 13.00 7.89 -17.26
C PHE A 51 13.90 9.14 -17.24
N GLY A 52 14.88 9.21 -18.12
CA GLY A 52 15.80 10.35 -18.24
C GLY A 52 16.81 10.43 -17.10
N LYS A 53 16.36 10.58 -15.87
CA LYS A 53 17.20 10.77 -14.67
C LYS A 53 16.84 9.80 -13.56
N LYS A 54 17.82 9.49 -12.68
CA LYS A 54 17.64 8.66 -11.50
C LYS A 54 16.46 9.16 -10.63
N ASP A 55 16.41 10.44 -10.31
CA ASP A 55 15.38 10.97 -9.40
C ASP A 55 13.97 10.82 -9.96
N VAL A 56 13.79 10.94 -11.28
CA VAL A 56 12.50 10.68 -11.95
C VAL A 56 12.13 9.22 -11.85
N LEU A 57 13.07 8.30 -12.10
CA LEU A 57 12.84 6.87 -11.95
C LEU A 57 12.39 6.52 -10.53
N LEU A 58 13.09 7.05 -9.52
CA LEU A 58 12.78 6.76 -8.12
C LEU A 58 11.42 7.32 -7.69
N ALA A 59 11.09 8.56 -8.09
CA ALA A 59 9.78 9.15 -7.83
C ALA A 59 8.65 8.35 -8.48
N GLU A 60 8.84 7.92 -9.73
CA GLU A 60 7.86 7.10 -10.43
C GLU A 60 7.76 5.67 -9.86
N ALA A 61 8.84 5.10 -9.32
CA ALA A 61 8.79 3.81 -8.64
C ALA A 61 7.94 3.87 -7.36
N LEU A 62 8.06 4.94 -6.57
CA LEU A 62 7.22 5.17 -5.39
C LEU A 62 5.74 5.34 -5.77
N SER A 63 5.46 6.15 -6.81
CA SER A 63 4.09 6.29 -7.32
C SER A 63 3.53 4.98 -7.85
N PHE A 64 4.37 4.16 -8.48
CA PHE A 64 3.99 2.83 -8.96
C PHE A 64 3.66 1.86 -7.81
N ALA A 65 4.40 1.90 -6.71
CA ALA A 65 4.11 1.11 -5.51
C ALA A 65 2.76 1.52 -4.89
N ASP A 66 2.51 2.83 -4.74
CA ASP A 66 1.23 3.37 -4.26
C ASP A 66 0.05 2.93 -5.14
N GLU A 67 0.15 3.12 -6.46
CA GLU A 67 -0.88 2.69 -7.42
C GLU A 67 -1.13 1.18 -7.38
N ARG A 68 -0.08 0.38 -7.20
CA ARG A 68 -0.17 -1.07 -7.08
C ARG A 68 -0.93 -1.47 -5.82
N PHE A 69 -0.62 -0.86 -4.67
CA PHE A 69 -1.35 -1.08 -3.43
C PHE A 69 -2.85 -0.82 -3.62
N TYR A 70 -3.22 0.34 -4.19
CA TYR A 70 -4.62 0.65 -4.44
C TYR A 70 -5.28 -0.29 -5.45
N ALA A 71 -4.58 -0.70 -6.51
CA ALA A 71 -5.12 -1.63 -7.48
C ALA A 71 -5.39 -3.02 -6.88
N GLN A 72 -4.54 -3.49 -5.99
CA GLN A 72 -4.70 -4.77 -5.28
C GLN A 72 -5.84 -4.68 -4.26
N THR A 73 -5.90 -3.61 -3.50
CA THR A 73 -6.87 -3.44 -2.41
C THR A 73 -8.26 -3.08 -2.93
N ALA A 74 -8.37 -2.27 -3.99
CA ALA A 74 -9.65 -1.75 -4.49
C ALA A 74 -10.64 -2.86 -4.88
N GLY A 75 -10.17 -3.91 -5.54
CA GLY A 75 -11.01 -5.05 -5.93
C GLY A 75 -11.56 -5.81 -4.73
N ALA A 76 -10.71 -6.07 -3.75
CA ALA A 76 -11.08 -6.77 -2.51
C ALA A 76 -12.07 -5.95 -1.68
N VAL A 77 -11.79 -4.67 -1.48
CA VAL A 77 -12.66 -3.76 -0.71
C VAL A 77 -14.00 -3.51 -1.41
N ALA A 78 -14.01 -3.32 -2.74
CA ALA A 78 -15.24 -3.06 -3.48
C ALA A 78 -16.19 -4.26 -3.54
N ALA A 79 -15.67 -5.48 -3.42
CA ALA A 79 -16.47 -6.70 -3.40
C ALA A 79 -17.27 -6.90 -2.09
N LEU A 80 -16.94 -6.16 -1.04
CA LEU A 80 -17.55 -6.28 0.28
C LEU A 80 -18.74 -5.34 0.43
N ALA A 81 -19.85 -5.86 0.97
CA ALA A 81 -21.11 -5.11 1.09
C ALA A 81 -21.09 -4.16 2.30
N SER A 82 -20.57 -4.61 3.45
CA SER A 82 -20.57 -3.86 4.69
C SER A 82 -19.39 -2.88 4.77
N ALA A 83 -19.61 -1.70 5.33
CA ALA A 83 -18.54 -0.72 5.54
C ALA A 83 -17.52 -1.24 6.56
N ARG A 84 -17.97 -1.99 7.56
CA ARG A 84 -17.11 -2.66 8.53
C ARG A 84 -16.15 -3.63 7.82
N ASP A 85 -16.66 -4.52 6.97
CA ASP A 85 -15.83 -5.51 6.28
C ASP A 85 -14.83 -4.84 5.33
N ARG A 86 -15.24 -3.73 4.68
CA ARG A 86 -14.33 -2.89 3.86
C ARG A 86 -13.20 -2.30 4.69
N LEU A 87 -13.49 -1.79 5.88
CA LEU A 87 -12.48 -1.24 6.78
C LEU A 87 -11.51 -2.32 7.26
N VAL A 88 -12.03 -3.47 7.67
CA VAL A 88 -11.24 -4.64 8.08
C VAL A 88 -10.28 -5.05 6.96
N GLU A 89 -10.78 -5.18 5.73
CA GLU A 89 -9.96 -5.58 4.59
C GLU A 89 -8.91 -4.54 4.24
N LEU A 90 -9.25 -3.25 4.30
CA LEU A 90 -8.30 -2.17 4.08
C LEU A 90 -7.14 -2.22 5.08
N VAL A 91 -7.45 -2.37 6.38
CA VAL A 91 -6.45 -2.49 7.45
C VAL A 91 -5.63 -3.77 7.28
N ARG A 92 -6.28 -4.90 6.95
CA ARG A 92 -5.60 -6.16 6.70
C ARG A 92 -4.57 -6.04 5.55
N CYS A 93 -4.97 -5.47 4.43
CA CYS A 93 -4.06 -5.23 3.30
C CYS A 93 -2.88 -4.34 3.71
N SER A 94 -3.13 -3.30 4.51
CA SER A 94 -2.06 -2.42 5.00
C SER A 94 -1.06 -3.15 5.90
N CYS A 95 -1.54 -4.06 6.76
CA CYS A 95 -0.67 -4.82 7.66
C CYS A 95 0.06 -5.99 6.95
N SER A 96 -0.46 -6.46 5.82
CA SER A 96 0.10 -7.58 5.05
C SER A 96 0.99 -7.14 3.88
N VAL A 97 1.31 -5.86 3.79
CA VAL A 97 2.23 -5.35 2.76
C VAL A 97 3.58 -6.07 2.90
N GLY A 98 4.01 -6.77 1.83
CA GLY A 98 5.22 -7.59 1.83
C GLY A 98 4.98 -9.10 2.00
N GLU A 99 3.78 -9.57 2.36
CA GLU A 99 3.42 -10.99 2.37
C GLU A 99 2.97 -11.53 0.99
N ALA A 100 2.84 -10.67 -0.03
CA ALA A 100 2.55 -11.08 -1.39
C ALA A 100 3.82 -11.65 -2.06
N GLU A 101 3.67 -12.39 -3.14
CA GLU A 101 4.66 -13.16 -3.93
C GLU A 101 6.06 -12.51 -4.19
N ASP A 102 6.29 -11.29 -3.77
CA ASP A 102 7.54 -10.56 -3.88
C ASP A 102 8.19 -10.52 -2.48
N ASP A 103 9.39 -11.07 -2.34
CA ASP A 103 10.20 -11.24 -1.10
C ASP A 103 10.69 -9.93 -0.44
N PHE A 104 10.00 -8.80 -0.57
CA PHE A 104 10.45 -7.54 0.03
C PHE A 104 9.33 -6.81 0.77
N ASP A 105 9.71 -6.08 1.81
CA ASP A 105 8.79 -5.26 2.60
C ASP A 105 8.62 -3.86 1.98
N GLU A 106 7.46 -3.61 1.36
CA GLU A 106 7.16 -2.30 0.77
C GLU A 106 7.17 -1.15 1.80
N TRP A 107 7.04 -1.43 3.10
CA TRP A 107 7.14 -0.40 4.14
C TRP A 107 8.52 0.27 4.21
N VAL A 108 9.58 -0.42 3.78
CA VAL A 108 10.93 0.18 3.66
C VAL A 108 10.93 1.38 2.71
N LEU A 109 10.14 1.31 1.62
CA LEU A 109 9.99 2.42 0.67
C LEU A 109 9.39 3.67 1.34
N TRP A 110 8.40 3.45 2.22
CA TRP A 110 7.76 4.56 2.95
C TRP A 110 8.69 5.19 3.96
N LEU A 111 9.51 4.39 4.66
CA LEU A 111 10.54 4.91 5.58
C LEU A 111 11.54 5.81 4.84
N ASP A 112 12.04 5.37 3.70
CA ASP A 112 12.95 6.17 2.87
C ASP A 112 12.29 7.46 2.37
N LEU A 113 11.02 7.39 1.95
CA LEU A 113 10.24 8.55 1.52
C LEU A 113 10.09 9.56 2.66
N TRP A 114 9.72 9.11 3.87
CA TRP A 114 9.57 9.94 5.04
C TRP A 114 10.89 10.56 5.48
N ALA A 115 11.99 9.82 5.42
CA ALA A 115 13.32 10.33 5.77
C ALA A 115 13.79 11.46 4.82
N ARG A 116 13.38 11.43 3.56
CA ARG A 116 13.75 12.44 2.55
C ARG A 116 12.82 13.65 2.53
N ALA A 117 11.53 13.46 2.74
CA ALA A 117 10.52 14.51 2.62
C ALA A 117 10.87 15.83 3.36
N PRO A 118 11.47 15.83 4.58
CA PRO A 118 11.84 17.08 5.26
C PRO A 118 12.93 17.90 4.56
N ARG A 119 13.67 17.30 3.61
CA ARG A 119 14.82 17.94 2.93
C ARG A 119 14.61 18.14 1.43
N ASP A 120 13.54 17.56 0.87
CA ASP A 120 13.22 17.58 -0.55
C ASP A 120 11.76 18.01 -0.76
N PRO A 121 11.51 19.25 -1.20
CA PRO A 121 10.15 19.78 -1.37
C PRO A 121 9.30 19.03 -2.40
N ASP A 122 9.90 18.41 -3.42
CA ASP A 122 9.17 17.64 -4.42
C ASP A 122 8.70 16.31 -3.80
N VAL A 123 9.59 15.62 -3.10
CA VAL A 123 9.27 14.41 -2.33
C VAL A 123 8.20 14.70 -1.27
N ALA A 124 8.30 15.83 -0.56
CA ALA A 124 7.30 16.23 0.43
C ALA A 124 5.91 16.45 -0.19
N ARG A 125 5.85 17.02 -1.41
CA ARG A 125 4.60 17.24 -2.15
C ARG A 125 3.96 15.93 -2.56
N ASP A 126 4.75 15.00 -3.12
CA ASP A 126 4.28 13.70 -3.58
C ASP A 126 3.78 12.87 -2.40
N ARG A 127 4.56 12.81 -1.31
CA ARG A 127 4.14 12.18 -0.06
C ARG A 127 2.81 12.75 0.45
N ALA A 128 2.68 14.07 0.50
CA ALA A 128 1.45 14.71 0.98
C ALA A 128 0.23 14.39 0.09
N ALA A 129 0.42 14.13 -1.20
CA ALA A 129 -0.65 13.69 -2.09
C ALA A 129 -1.07 12.24 -1.79
N MET A 130 -0.11 11.32 -1.57
CA MET A 130 -0.37 9.93 -1.18
C MET A 130 -1.08 9.86 0.18
N ASP A 131 -0.62 10.60 1.19
CA ASP A 131 -1.25 10.69 2.51
C ASP A 131 -2.70 11.20 2.44
N ARG A 132 -2.97 12.20 1.59
CA ARG A 132 -4.36 12.70 1.42
C ARG A 132 -5.26 11.63 0.81
N ARG A 133 -4.78 10.92 -0.21
CA ARG A 133 -5.52 9.82 -0.85
C ARG A 133 -5.83 8.72 0.17
N TRP A 134 -4.85 8.30 0.94
CA TRP A 134 -5.00 7.30 1.99
C TRP A 134 -6.07 7.69 3.01
N ARG A 135 -5.95 8.88 3.60
CA ARG A 135 -6.94 9.39 4.56
C ARG A 135 -8.33 9.54 3.96
N ALA A 136 -8.44 10.00 2.72
CA ALA A 136 -9.73 10.09 2.03
C ALA A 136 -10.39 8.71 1.88
N THR A 137 -9.63 7.67 1.51
CA THR A 137 -10.13 6.29 1.40
C THR A 137 -10.70 5.78 2.72
N ILE A 138 -9.98 5.97 3.83
CA ILE A 138 -10.48 5.60 5.17
C ILE A 138 -11.75 6.38 5.51
N ALA A 139 -11.73 7.70 5.34
CA ALA A 139 -12.85 8.58 5.69
C ALA A 139 -14.11 8.26 4.87
N GLU A 140 -13.99 7.92 3.60
CA GLU A 140 -15.11 7.49 2.74
C GLU A 140 -15.77 6.21 3.27
N ILE A 141 -14.98 5.20 3.67
CA ILE A 141 -15.50 3.96 4.26
C ILE A 141 -16.24 4.27 5.58
N VAL A 142 -15.64 5.12 6.42
CA VAL A 142 -16.25 5.50 7.70
C VAL A 142 -17.57 6.23 7.49
N ARG A 143 -17.64 7.22 6.58
CA ARG A 143 -18.88 7.92 6.25
C ARG A 143 -19.96 6.98 5.69
N ALA A 144 -19.57 6.01 4.86
CA ALA A 144 -20.49 5.01 4.36
C ALA A 144 -21.10 4.18 5.51
N GLY A 145 -20.26 3.73 6.47
CA GLY A 145 -20.73 2.98 7.64
C GLY A 145 -21.60 3.82 8.60
N GLN A 146 -21.31 5.10 8.74
CA GLN A 146 -22.17 6.02 9.49
C GLN A 146 -23.55 6.20 8.82
N ALA A 147 -23.58 6.31 7.50
CA ALA A 147 -24.82 6.44 6.74
C ALA A 147 -25.71 5.20 6.83
N THR A 148 -25.13 4.01 7.00
CA THR A 148 -25.85 2.73 7.17
C THR A 148 -26.11 2.37 8.64
N GLY A 149 -25.58 3.13 9.59
CA GLY A 149 -25.69 2.84 11.02
C GLY A 149 -24.74 1.73 11.52
N GLU A 150 -23.79 1.30 10.69
CA GLU A 150 -22.76 0.33 11.10
C GLU A 150 -21.72 0.95 12.03
N PHE A 151 -21.51 2.27 11.95
CA PHE A 151 -20.50 3.00 12.73
C PHE A 151 -21.14 4.15 13.54
N ALA A 152 -20.58 4.38 14.73
CA ALA A 152 -20.94 5.50 15.57
C ALA A 152 -20.61 6.85 14.89
N ALA A 153 -21.33 7.89 15.26
CA ALA A 153 -21.10 9.25 14.78
C ALA A 153 -19.80 9.80 15.36
N LEU A 154 -18.87 10.17 14.49
CA LEU A 154 -17.61 10.85 14.81
C LEU A 154 -17.13 11.63 13.58
N ASP A 155 -16.11 12.46 13.75
CA ASP A 155 -15.42 13.10 12.63
C ASP A 155 -14.58 12.07 11.85
N ALA A 156 -15.03 11.72 10.64
CA ALA A 156 -14.41 10.72 9.80
C ALA A 156 -13.00 11.14 9.33
N ASP A 157 -12.73 12.42 9.13
CA ASP A 157 -11.41 12.91 8.72
C ASP A 157 -10.41 12.86 9.87
N VAL A 158 -10.84 13.21 11.08
CA VAL A 158 -10.02 13.08 12.30
C VAL A 158 -9.74 11.61 12.61
N PHE A 159 -10.74 10.73 12.46
CA PHE A 159 -10.53 9.29 12.61
C PHE A 159 -9.52 8.76 11.59
N ALA A 160 -9.67 9.12 10.33
CA ALA A 160 -8.76 8.69 9.26
C ALA A 160 -7.31 9.16 9.51
N LEU A 161 -7.14 10.38 10.02
CA LEU A 161 -5.82 10.89 10.40
C LEU A 161 -5.19 10.06 11.52
N ARG A 162 -5.97 9.72 12.58
CA ARG A 162 -5.49 8.93 13.72
C ARG A 162 -5.17 7.50 13.32
N LEU A 163 -6.06 6.85 12.57
CA LEU A 163 -5.82 5.48 12.12
C LEU A 163 -4.61 5.40 11.19
N GLY A 164 -4.46 6.35 10.25
CA GLY A 164 -3.27 6.42 9.39
C GLY A 164 -1.99 6.55 10.22
N ALA A 165 -1.94 7.48 11.17
CA ALA A 165 -0.78 7.66 12.04
C ALA A 165 -0.47 6.42 12.91
N LEU A 166 -1.50 5.68 13.35
CA LEU A 166 -1.32 4.43 14.08
C LEU A 166 -0.72 3.34 13.20
N ILE A 167 -1.25 3.16 11.98
CA ILE A 167 -0.72 2.21 11.00
C ILE A 167 0.74 2.52 10.68
N ASP A 168 1.05 3.78 10.35
CA ASP A 168 2.41 4.23 10.04
C ASP A 168 3.38 3.96 11.21
N GLY A 169 2.97 4.30 12.43
CA GLY A 169 3.80 4.09 13.63
C GLY A 169 4.07 2.62 13.92
N LEU A 170 3.06 1.75 13.78
CA LEU A 170 3.22 0.31 13.99
C LEU A 170 4.03 -0.34 12.86
N ALA A 171 3.84 0.10 11.61
CA ALA A 171 4.62 -0.37 10.48
C ALA A 171 6.13 -0.11 10.65
N ILE A 172 6.49 1.05 11.20
CA ILE A 172 7.88 1.36 11.55
C ILE A 172 8.44 0.30 12.53
N GLN A 173 7.68 -0.08 13.57
CA GLN A 173 8.13 -1.09 14.53
C GLN A 173 8.29 -2.46 13.86
N VAL A 174 7.37 -2.84 12.97
CA VAL A 174 7.47 -4.09 12.20
C VAL A 174 8.75 -4.11 11.36
N VAL A 175 9.03 -3.04 10.61
CA VAL A 175 10.24 -2.95 9.76
C VAL A 175 11.51 -2.94 10.58
N LEU A 176 11.48 -2.35 11.77
CA LEU A 176 12.62 -2.36 12.72
C LEU A 176 12.76 -3.69 13.47
N HIS A 177 11.93 -4.69 13.16
CA HIS A 177 11.92 -6.00 13.82
C HIS A 177 11.73 -5.93 15.33
N ASP A 178 10.86 -5.02 15.80
CA ASP A 178 10.50 -4.94 17.21
C ASP A 178 9.89 -6.27 17.67
N PRO A 179 10.41 -6.90 18.76
CA PRO A 179 9.95 -8.22 19.19
C PRO A 179 8.50 -8.24 19.69
N GLU A 180 7.93 -7.08 20.05
CA GLU A 180 6.57 -6.97 20.57
C GLU A 180 5.53 -6.65 19.47
N VAL A 181 5.97 -6.30 18.24
CA VAL A 181 5.10 -5.83 17.17
C VAL A 181 5.29 -6.65 15.90
N SER A 182 4.57 -7.78 15.82
CA SER A 182 4.41 -8.52 14.56
C SER A 182 3.36 -7.86 13.66
N ARG A 183 3.24 -8.30 12.39
CA ARG A 183 2.18 -7.85 11.47
C ARG A 183 0.78 -8.17 12.00
N GLU A 184 0.61 -9.35 12.60
CA GLU A 184 -0.64 -9.78 13.23
C GLU A 184 -0.97 -8.86 14.41
N ARG A 185 0.04 -8.54 15.25
CA ARG A 185 -0.15 -7.65 16.38
C ARG A 185 -0.48 -6.23 15.94
N MET A 186 0.16 -5.73 14.89
CA MET A 186 -0.17 -4.46 14.24
C MET A 186 -1.64 -4.45 13.80
N PHE A 187 -2.09 -5.49 13.10
CA PHE A 187 -3.48 -5.62 12.66
C PHE A 187 -4.46 -5.63 13.84
N GLU A 188 -4.21 -6.42 14.88
CA GLU A 188 -5.03 -6.48 16.10
C GLU A 188 -5.17 -5.10 16.75
N LEU A 189 -4.06 -4.39 16.96
CA LEU A 189 -4.07 -3.06 17.58
C LEU A 189 -4.85 -2.03 16.75
N CYS A 190 -4.72 -2.06 15.43
CA CYS A 190 -5.48 -1.22 14.53
C CYS A 190 -6.98 -1.54 14.61
N MET A 191 -7.34 -2.82 14.59
CA MET A 191 -8.75 -3.24 14.65
C MET A 191 -9.40 -2.98 16.01
N ASP A 192 -8.68 -3.17 17.11
CA ASP A 192 -9.16 -2.81 18.45
C ASP A 192 -9.44 -1.29 18.55
N THR A 193 -8.62 -0.48 17.93
CA THR A 193 -8.82 0.97 17.87
C THR A 193 -10.04 1.32 17.03
N CYS A 194 -10.17 0.73 15.85
CA CYS A 194 -11.33 0.90 14.98
C CYS A 194 -12.63 0.51 15.66
N ALA A 195 -12.66 -0.67 16.28
CA ALA A 195 -13.86 -1.19 16.95
C ALA A 195 -14.30 -0.30 18.10
N ARG A 196 -13.37 0.17 18.92
CA ARG A 196 -13.63 1.03 20.07
C ARG A 196 -14.15 2.40 19.67
N GLU A 197 -13.52 3.05 18.68
CA GLU A 197 -13.91 4.39 18.26
C GLU A 197 -15.18 4.40 17.41
N LEU A 198 -15.34 3.41 16.53
CA LEU A 198 -16.51 3.31 15.65
C LEU A 198 -17.70 2.55 16.26
N GLY A 199 -17.53 1.99 17.47
CA GLY A 199 -18.64 1.42 18.25
C GLY A 199 -19.13 0.06 17.75
N PHE A 200 -18.28 -0.76 17.12
CA PHE A 200 -18.65 -2.10 16.70
C PHE A 200 -17.89 -3.20 17.47
N SER A 201 -18.46 -4.39 17.53
CA SER A 201 -17.80 -5.53 18.16
C SER A 201 -16.78 -6.16 17.21
N TRP A 202 -15.55 -6.36 17.70
CA TRP A 202 -14.48 -7.04 16.99
C TRP A 202 -13.98 -8.23 17.79
N THR A 203 -13.88 -9.41 17.15
CA THR A 203 -13.35 -10.64 17.73
C THR A 203 -12.50 -11.36 16.68
N THR A 204 -11.62 -12.24 17.11
CA THR A 204 -10.79 -13.08 16.23
C THR A 204 -11.64 -13.96 15.28
N GLU A 205 -12.84 -14.33 15.67
CA GLU A 205 -13.80 -15.05 14.81
C GLU A 205 -14.27 -14.20 13.63
N ASN A 206 -14.46 -12.89 13.84
CA ASN A 206 -14.81 -11.95 12.78
C ASN A 206 -13.70 -11.84 11.71
N GLN A 207 -12.43 -11.92 12.13
CA GLN A 207 -11.27 -11.93 11.23
C GLN A 207 -11.33 -13.13 10.28
N ALA A 208 -11.59 -14.33 10.79
CA ALA A 208 -11.69 -15.55 9.98
C ALA A 208 -12.84 -15.46 8.95
N ALA A 209 -13.98 -14.89 9.34
CA ALA A 209 -15.14 -14.71 8.47
C ALA A 209 -14.86 -13.74 7.31
N VAL A 210 -14.24 -12.60 7.58
CA VAL A 210 -13.86 -11.61 6.53
C VAL A 210 -12.83 -12.21 5.57
N THR A 211 -11.79 -12.87 6.07
CA THR A 211 -10.78 -13.54 5.24
C THR A 211 -11.44 -14.60 4.32
N GLN A 212 -12.42 -15.33 4.81
CA GLN A 212 -13.15 -16.31 4.00
C GLN A 212 -14.06 -15.64 2.95
N ALA A 213 -14.71 -14.52 3.29
CA ALA A 213 -15.53 -13.75 2.35
C ALA A 213 -14.70 -13.20 1.19
N VAL A 214 -13.53 -12.64 1.48
CA VAL A 214 -12.58 -12.12 0.48
C VAL A 214 -12.11 -13.25 -0.46
N ARG A 215 -11.74 -14.42 0.09
CA ARG A 215 -11.34 -15.58 -0.72
C ARG A 215 -12.45 -16.09 -1.65
N ARG A 216 -13.71 -15.99 -1.25
CA ARG A 216 -14.87 -16.38 -2.08
C ARG A 216 -15.19 -15.36 -3.17
N SER A 217 -14.84 -14.10 -2.96
CA SER A 217 -15.09 -12.99 -3.90
C SER A 217 -13.94 -12.79 -4.89
N ALA A 218 -12.77 -13.40 -4.65
CA ALA A 218 -11.66 -13.38 -5.60
C ALA A 218 -12.05 -14.19 -6.85
N PRO A 219 -11.95 -13.62 -8.08
CA PRO A 219 -12.22 -14.37 -9.30
C PRO A 219 -11.22 -15.52 -9.39
N ASP A 220 -11.77 -16.74 -9.63
CA ASP A 220 -10.97 -17.95 -9.86
C ASP A 220 -9.92 -17.70 -10.94
N GLY A 221 -8.67 -17.55 -10.56
CA GLY A 221 -7.51 -17.41 -11.44
C GLY A 221 -7.14 -18.71 -12.18
N ARG A 222 -8.12 -19.60 -12.42
CA ARG A 222 -7.97 -20.84 -13.19
C ARG A 222 -8.95 -20.88 -14.33
N ALA A 223 -8.70 -20.09 -15.39
CA ALA A 223 -9.20 -20.39 -16.74
C ALA A 223 -8.45 -19.54 -17.76
N ALA A 224 -7.30 -19.98 -18.21
CA ALA A 224 -6.83 -19.90 -19.59
C ALA A 224 -5.50 -20.65 -19.64
N GLY A 225 -5.59 -21.96 -19.96
CA GLY A 225 -4.45 -22.76 -20.41
C GLY A 225 -4.07 -22.39 -21.83
#